data_428bd2903e00f9736706fa365db2e519
#
_entry.id   428bd2903e00f9736706fa365db2e519
#
_cell.length_a   1.000
_cell.length_b   1.000
_cell.length_c   1.000
_cell.angle_alpha   90.00
_cell.angle_beta   90.00
_cell.angle_gamma   90.00
#
_symmetry.space_group_name_H-M   'P 1'
#
loop_
_entity.id
_entity.type
_entity.pdbx_description
1 polymer ?
#
loop_
_entity_poly.entity_id
_entity_poly.type
_entity_poly.pdbx_seq_one_letter_code
_entity_poly.pdbx_strand_id
1 'polypeptide(L)'
;MTGGTERVAAAVDLLKQGKAEKLLISGVNEKVDWILLAETIDELPEELGDKITLGHVACNTRENALESKAWLDRNGFQSLRLVTASYHMPRSLSEFKDVMPDAVIIPHPVFPQTVKHNEWWKWPGTFALITSEYMKFLVVVLSHVLPFSTTSFNIETAGSK
;
A
#
# COMPACT_ATOMS: atom_id res chain seq x y z
N MET A 1 -8.24 8.28 -13.28
CA MET A 1 -7.69 7.26 -12.36
C MET A 1 -8.42 7.37 -11.01
N THR A 2 -9.61 6.78 -10.93
CA THR A 2 -10.56 7.00 -9.82
C THR A 2 -10.24 6.26 -8.51
N GLY A 3 -9.65 5.07 -8.56
CA GLY A 3 -9.41 4.27 -7.34
C GLY A 3 -8.28 4.75 -6.41
N GLY A 4 -7.39 5.62 -6.87
CA GLY A 4 -6.37 6.25 -6.04
C GLY A 4 -6.94 7.37 -5.18
N THR A 5 -7.75 8.21 -5.77
CA THR A 5 -8.36 9.40 -5.13
C THR A 5 -9.28 9.02 -3.97
N GLU A 6 -10.13 7.99 -4.13
CA GLU A 6 -11.04 7.55 -3.06
C GLU A 6 -10.29 7.07 -1.81
N ARG A 7 -9.13 6.39 -1.98
CA ARG A 7 -8.29 5.94 -0.85
C ARG A 7 -7.63 7.11 -0.14
N VAL A 8 -7.14 8.07 -0.89
CA VAL A 8 -6.49 9.26 -0.33
C VAL A 8 -7.53 10.11 0.40
N ALA A 9 -8.71 10.34 -0.18
CA ALA A 9 -9.81 11.05 0.46
C ALA A 9 -10.20 10.39 1.79
N ALA A 10 -10.39 9.06 1.80
CA ALA A 10 -10.70 8.32 3.03
C ALA A 10 -9.59 8.45 4.10
N ALA A 11 -8.31 8.45 3.69
CA ALA A 11 -7.20 8.63 4.63
C ALA A 11 -7.14 10.05 5.21
N VAL A 12 -7.40 11.07 4.39
CA VAL A 12 -7.48 12.47 4.84
C VAL A 12 -8.67 12.66 5.78
N ASP A 13 -9.81 12.04 5.52
CA ASP A 13 -10.96 12.10 6.41
C ASP A 13 -10.66 11.49 7.79
N LEU A 14 -9.92 10.39 7.83
CA LEU A 14 -9.47 9.80 9.10
C LEU A 14 -8.53 10.74 9.87
N LEU A 15 -7.66 11.46 9.16
CA LEU A 15 -6.77 12.46 9.77
C LEU A 15 -7.58 13.65 10.31
N LYS A 16 -8.55 14.18 9.53
CA LYS A 16 -9.48 15.24 9.96
C LYS A 16 -10.29 14.84 11.20
N GLN A 17 -10.68 13.57 11.30
CA GLN A 17 -11.43 13.03 12.45
C GLN A 17 -10.54 12.75 13.68
N GLY A 18 -9.24 13.03 13.63
CA GLY A 18 -8.32 12.75 14.72
C GLY A 18 -8.08 11.25 14.98
N LYS A 19 -8.42 10.38 14.02
CA LYS A 19 -8.18 8.93 14.09
C LYS A 19 -6.78 8.51 13.70
N ALA A 20 -5.97 9.45 13.29
CA ALA A 20 -4.53 9.34 13.04
C ALA A 20 -3.86 10.67 13.39
N GLU A 21 -2.62 10.63 13.83
CA GLU A 21 -1.81 11.81 14.13
C GLU A 21 -1.14 12.37 12.88
N LYS A 22 -0.66 11.46 12.02
CA LYS A 22 0.00 11.77 10.74
C LYS A 22 -0.46 10.82 9.65
N LEU A 23 -0.27 11.21 8.41
CA LEU A 23 -0.60 10.45 7.22
C LEU A 23 0.65 10.28 6.34
N LEU A 24 0.95 9.04 5.96
CA LEU A 24 1.88 8.73 4.88
C LEU A 24 1.08 8.27 3.65
N ILE A 25 1.30 8.91 2.51
CA ILE A 25 0.82 8.45 1.21
C ILE A 25 2.00 7.84 0.49
N SER A 26 2.11 6.50 0.53
CA SER A 26 3.22 5.74 -0.02
C SER A 26 3.01 5.40 -1.50
N GLY A 27 4.11 5.26 -2.25
CA GLY A 27 4.08 4.90 -3.67
C GLY A 27 3.47 5.98 -4.57
N VAL A 28 3.65 7.23 -4.22
CA VAL A 28 3.20 8.36 -5.02
C VAL A 28 4.14 8.54 -6.21
N ASN A 29 3.58 8.76 -7.41
CA ASN A 29 4.39 9.05 -8.58
C ASN A 29 5.23 10.32 -8.33
N GLU A 30 6.50 10.32 -8.75
CA GLU A 30 7.43 11.46 -8.58
C GLU A 30 6.90 12.80 -9.11
N LYS A 31 5.98 12.75 -10.09
CA LYS A 31 5.35 13.95 -10.68
C LYS A 31 4.18 14.50 -9.87
N VAL A 32 3.75 13.78 -8.83
CA VAL A 32 2.66 14.22 -7.94
C VAL A 32 3.30 14.90 -6.75
N ASP A 33 3.16 16.19 -6.70
CA ASP A 33 3.55 17.01 -5.56
C ASP A 33 2.34 17.35 -4.67
N TRP A 34 2.60 18.11 -3.63
CA TRP A 34 1.59 18.57 -2.69
C TRP A 34 0.47 19.40 -3.37
N ILE A 35 0.81 20.23 -4.36
CA ILE A 35 -0.14 21.12 -5.05
C ILE A 35 -1.15 20.27 -5.82
N LEU A 36 -0.67 19.30 -6.59
CA LEU A 36 -1.52 18.39 -7.36
C LEU A 36 -2.38 17.51 -6.46
N LEU A 37 -1.87 17.11 -5.29
CA LEU A 37 -2.64 16.37 -4.31
C LEU A 37 -3.74 17.24 -3.72
N ALA A 38 -3.47 18.48 -3.35
CA ALA A 38 -4.42 19.44 -2.82
C ALA A 38 -5.54 19.77 -3.81
N GLU A 39 -5.21 19.91 -5.10
CA GLU A 39 -6.20 20.09 -6.17
C GLU A 39 -7.10 18.85 -6.38
N THR A 40 -6.57 17.66 -6.05
CA THR A 40 -7.30 16.40 -6.24
C THR A 40 -8.26 16.09 -5.07
N ILE A 41 -7.98 16.67 -3.90
CA ILE A 41 -8.77 16.48 -2.68
C ILE A 41 -9.50 17.79 -2.38
N ASP A 42 -10.81 17.80 -2.63
CA ASP A 42 -11.66 18.93 -2.24
C ASP A 42 -11.47 19.22 -0.74
N GLU A 43 -11.22 20.48 -0.39
CA GLU A 43 -11.09 20.96 0.99
C GLU A 43 -9.95 20.32 1.81
N LEU A 44 -8.73 20.22 1.25
CA LEU A 44 -7.56 19.88 2.07
C LEU A 44 -7.16 21.13 2.88
N PRO A 45 -7.36 21.15 4.21
CA PRO A 45 -6.95 22.28 5.04
C PRO A 45 -5.44 22.46 5.01
N GLU A 46 -4.96 23.67 4.79
CA GLU A 46 -3.51 23.97 4.80
C GLU A 46 -2.85 23.52 6.11
N GLU A 47 -3.59 23.57 7.22
CA GLU A 47 -3.15 23.12 8.57
C GLU A 47 -2.78 21.63 8.65
N LEU A 48 -3.24 20.82 7.71
CA LEU A 48 -2.89 19.38 7.66
C LEU A 48 -1.62 19.11 6.85
N GLY A 49 -1.07 20.10 6.14
CA GLY A 49 0.13 19.92 5.33
C GLY A 49 1.29 19.33 6.08
N ASP A 50 1.58 19.84 7.27
CA ASP A 50 2.66 19.35 8.13
C ASP A 50 2.44 17.92 8.67
N LYS A 51 1.21 17.42 8.61
CA LYS A 51 0.86 16.07 9.07
C LYS A 51 0.88 15.03 7.96
N ILE A 52 1.01 15.45 6.69
CA ILE A 52 0.97 14.56 5.54
C ILE A 52 2.38 14.45 4.93
N THR A 53 2.83 13.23 4.72
CA THR A 53 4.09 12.91 4.06
C THR A 53 3.80 12.17 2.75
N LEU A 54 4.46 12.57 1.66
CA LEU A 54 4.44 11.86 0.39
C LEU A 54 5.65 10.94 0.30
N GLY A 55 5.43 9.66 0.05
CA GLY A 55 6.45 8.65 -0.19
C GLY A 55 6.54 8.33 -1.68
N HIS A 56 7.71 8.47 -2.28
CA HIS A 56 7.95 8.33 -3.71
C HIS A 56 8.83 7.12 -4.06
N VAL A 57 9.30 6.38 -3.07
CA VAL A 57 10.31 5.32 -3.27
C VAL A 57 9.67 3.99 -3.67
N ALA A 58 8.49 3.71 -3.16
CA ALA A 58 7.85 2.42 -3.31
C ALA A 58 7.19 2.23 -4.69
N CYS A 59 7.58 1.16 -5.40
CA CYS A 59 7.03 0.77 -6.69
C CYS A 59 6.10 -0.46 -6.62
N ASN A 60 6.06 -1.15 -5.47
CA ASN A 60 5.25 -2.34 -5.26
C ASN A 60 4.76 -2.43 -3.80
N THR A 61 3.91 -3.43 -3.49
CA THR A 61 3.29 -3.54 -2.17
C THR A 61 4.29 -3.81 -1.05
N ARG A 62 5.32 -4.61 -1.30
CA ARG A 62 6.38 -4.88 -0.32
C ARG A 62 7.20 -3.62 -0.04
N GLU A 63 7.52 -2.86 -1.08
CA GLU A 63 8.22 -1.59 -0.93
C GLU A 63 7.37 -0.55 -0.19
N ASN A 64 6.04 -0.51 -0.42
CA ASN A 64 5.13 0.31 0.39
C ASN A 64 5.21 -0.06 1.88
N ALA A 65 5.29 -1.34 2.20
CA ALA A 65 5.44 -1.79 3.58
C ALA A 65 6.80 -1.37 4.18
N LEU A 66 7.90 -1.50 3.43
CA LEU A 66 9.24 -1.07 3.85
C LEU A 66 9.33 0.45 4.04
N GLU A 67 8.79 1.24 3.11
CA GLU A 67 8.72 2.69 3.21
C GLU A 67 7.90 3.12 4.43
N SER A 68 6.75 2.47 4.65
CA SER A 68 5.91 2.72 5.82
C SER A 68 6.63 2.38 7.12
N LYS A 69 7.34 1.25 7.18
CA LYS A 69 8.14 0.87 8.35
C LYS A 69 9.18 1.92 8.68
N ALA A 70 9.98 2.32 7.69
CA ALA A 70 11.01 3.34 7.87
C ALA A 70 10.43 4.69 8.33
N TRP A 71 9.20 5.03 7.88
CA TRP A 71 8.50 6.23 8.28
C TRP A 71 7.95 6.12 9.72
N LEU A 72 7.37 4.97 10.11
CA LEU A 72 6.95 4.70 11.49
C LEU A 72 8.13 4.83 12.45
N ASP A 73 9.24 4.16 12.15
CA ASP A 73 10.46 4.16 12.99
C ASP A 73 10.99 5.58 13.20
N ARG A 74 11.04 6.41 12.14
CA ARG A 74 11.48 7.82 12.22
C ARG A 74 10.56 8.71 13.05
N ASN A 75 9.25 8.41 13.09
CA ASN A 75 8.29 9.18 13.86
C ASN A 75 7.99 8.60 15.25
N GLY A 76 8.57 7.46 15.62
CA GLY A 76 8.34 6.80 16.89
C GLY A 76 6.96 6.14 17.03
N PHE A 77 6.28 5.83 15.90
CA PHE A 77 4.98 5.19 15.92
C PHE A 77 5.10 3.67 15.98
N GLN A 78 4.20 3.03 16.72
CA GLN A 78 4.11 1.57 16.86
C GLN A 78 2.83 0.99 16.24
N SER A 79 1.97 1.84 15.72
CA SER A 79 0.72 1.43 15.09
C SER A 79 0.47 2.22 13.83
N LEU A 80 -0.23 1.60 12.89
CA LEU A 80 -0.69 2.26 11.67
C LEU A 80 -2.10 1.81 11.31
N ARG A 81 -2.84 2.70 10.66
CA ARG A 81 -4.08 2.35 9.98
C ARG A 81 -3.82 2.22 8.49
N LEU A 82 -3.93 0.99 7.98
CA LEU A 82 -3.68 0.67 6.57
C LEU A 82 -4.94 0.94 5.75
N VAL A 83 -4.91 2.01 4.94
CA VAL A 83 -6.01 2.39 4.06
C VAL A 83 -5.69 1.93 2.64
N THR A 84 -6.46 1.00 2.11
CA THR A 84 -6.32 0.52 0.73
C THR A 84 -7.66 -0.03 0.20
N ALA A 85 -7.73 -0.34 -1.10
CA ALA A 85 -8.94 -0.93 -1.66
C ALA A 85 -9.25 -2.30 -1.06
N SER A 86 -10.53 -2.60 -0.86
CA SER A 86 -11.00 -3.84 -0.23
C SER A 86 -10.43 -5.10 -0.87
N TYR A 87 -10.37 -5.15 -2.21
CA TYR A 87 -9.82 -6.29 -2.96
C TYR A 87 -8.29 -6.41 -2.83
N HIS A 88 -7.60 -5.33 -2.47
CA HIS A 88 -6.16 -5.29 -2.28
C HIS A 88 -5.72 -5.53 -0.82
N MET A 89 -6.64 -5.38 0.14
CA MET A 89 -6.37 -5.45 1.58
C MET A 89 -5.70 -6.76 2.02
N PRO A 90 -6.14 -7.96 1.57
CA PRO A 90 -5.51 -9.22 2.01
C PRO A 90 -4.02 -9.28 1.67
N ARG A 91 -3.63 -8.91 0.44
CA ARG A 91 -2.24 -8.89 0.00
C ARG A 91 -1.42 -7.84 0.75
N SER A 92 -1.98 -6.65 0.91
CA SER A 92 -1.30 -5.58 1.66
C SER A 92 -1.05 -5.97 3.11
N LEU A 93 -2.05 -6.55 3.80
CA LEU A 93 -1.88 -7.01 5.18
C LEU A 93 -0.81 -8.09 5.31
N SER A 94 -0.70 -9.03 4.36
CA SER A 94 0.32 -10.06 4.38
C SER A 94 1.72 -9.46 4.30
N GLU A 95 1.95 -8.55 3.34
CA GLU A 95 3.25 -7.88 3.17
C GLU A 95 3.61 -6.98 4.35
N PHE A 96 2.64 -6.22 4.87
CA PHE A 96 2.87 -5.34 6.00
C PHE A 96 3.20 -6.11 7.29
N LYS A 97 2.51 -7.23 7.55
CA LYS A 97 2.79 -8.09 8.70
C LYS A 97 4.16 -8.78 8.61
N ASP A 98 4.58 -9.16 7.41
CA ASP A 98 5.92 -9.74 7.19
C ASP A 98 7.03 -8.72 7.46
N VAL A 99 6.86 -7.48 6.98
CA VAL A 99 7.86 -6.41 7.12
C VAL A 99 7.90 -5.82 8.54
N MET A 100 6.76 -5.76 9.23
CA MET A 100 6.63 -5.15 10.56
C MET A 100 5.75 -6.01 11.49
N PRO A 101 6.22 -7.19 11.91
CA PRO A 101 5.43 -8.14 12.71
C PRO A 101 5.00 -7.58 14.07
N ASP A 102 5.79 -6.68 14.65
CA ASP A 102 5.54 -6.11 15.98
C ASP A 102 4.59 -4.89 15.95
N ALA A 103 4.35 -4.31 14.77
CA ALA A 103 3.48 -3.15 14.64
C ALA A 103 1.99 -3.54 14.71
N VAL A 104 1.20 -2.71 15.37
CA VAL A 104 -0.26 -2.85 15.37
C VAL A 104 -0.83 -2.30 14.06
N ILE A 105 -1.30 -3.19 13.18
CA ILE A 105 -1.87 -2.83 11.88
C ILE A 105 -3.39 -2.88 11.95
N ILE A 106 -4.04 -1.73 11.77
CA ILE A 106 -5.50 -1.60 11.78
C ILE A 106 -5.98 -1.49 10.32
N PRO A 107 -6.65 -2.50 9.75
CA PRO A 107 -7.14 -2.43 8.38
C PRO A 107 -8.29 -1.43 8.23
N HIS A 108 -8.25 -0.65 7.16
CA HIS A 108 -9.34 0.25 6.76
C HIS A 108 -9.61 0.09 5.25
N PRO A 109 -10.44 -0.91 4.87
CA PRO A 109 -10.74 -1.16 3.46
C PRO A 109 -11.64 -0.06 2.88
N VAL A 110 -11.25 0.48 1.73
CA VAL A 110 -12.08 1.36 0.90
C VAL A 110 -12.75 0.52 -0.19
N PHE A 111 -14.02 0.79 -0.44
CA PHE A 111 -14.81 0.07 -1.44
C PHE A 111 -15.03 0.99 -2.67
N PRO A 112 -14.15 0.93 -3.69
CA PRO A 112 -14.26 1.83 -4.84
C PRO A 112 -15.58 1.61 -5.58
N GLN A 113 -16.27 2.70 -5.92
CA GLN A 113 -17.57 2.65 -6.60
C GLN A 113 -17.47 2.02 -8.01
N THR A 114 -16.29 2.09 -8.62
CA THR A 114 -16.01 1.48 -9.93
C THR A 114 -15.98 -0.05 -9.90
N VAL A 115 -15.83 -0.65 -8.71
CA VAL A 115 -15.78 -2.09 -8.51
C VAL A 115 -17.15 -2.59 -8.04
N LYS A 116 -17.77 -3.44 -8.83
CA LYS A 116 -19.08 -4.02 -8.52
C LYS A 116 -18.91 -5.13 -7.47
N HIS A 117 -19.06 -4.81 -6.18
CA HIS A 117 -18.88 -5.78 -5.09
C HIS A 117 -19.99 -6.83 -5.06
N ASN A 118 -21.24 -6.41 -5.31
CA ASN A 118 -22.34 -7.34 -5.43
C ASN A 118 -22.30 -8.04 -6.79
N GLU A 119 -22.41 -9.39 -6.78
CA GLU A 119 -22.37 -10.21 -7.99
C GLU A 119 -21.12 -9.95 -8.88
N TRP A 120 -19.97 -9.69 -8.24
CA TRP A 120 -18.70 -9.34 -8.89
C TRP A 120 -18.29 -10.32 -10.02
N TRP A 121 -18.71 -11.59 -9.91
CA TRP A 121 -18.46 -12.63 -10.91
C TRP A 121 -19.21 -12.43 -12.24
N LYS A 122 -20.28 -11.63 -12.25
CA LYS A 122 -21.05 -11.30 -13.47
C LYS A 122 -20.38 -10.18 -14.29
N TRP A 123 -19.38 -9.49 -13.72
CA TRP A 123 -18.72 -8.37 -14.35
C TRP A 123 -17.29 -8.74 -14.74
N PRO A 124 -16.98 -8.98 -16.05
CA PRO A 124 -15.68 -9.50 -16.48
C PRO A 124 -14.48 -8.70 -15.95
N GLY A 125 -14.57 -7.36 -15.97
CA GLY A 125 -13.49 -6.49 -15.46
C GLY A 125 -13.28 -6.61 -13.95
N THR A 126 -14.37 -6.66 -13.17
CA THR A 126 -14.30 -6.86 -11.72
C THR A 126 -13.83 -8.26 -11.36
N PHE A 127 -14.31 -9.28 -12.09
CA PHE A 127 -13.87 -10.65 -11.95
C PHE A 127 -12.35 -10.78 -12.17
N ALA A 128 -11.84 -10.24 -13.29
CA ALA A 128 -10.41 -10.27 -13.60
C ALA A 128 -9.57 -9.54 -12.54
N LEU A 129 -10.04 -8.38 -12.06
CA LEU A 129 -9.38 -7.60 -11.01
C LEU A 129 -9.28 -8.41 -9.72
N ILE A 130 -10.40 -8.90 -9.19
CA ILE A 130 -10.43 -9.62 -7.91
C ILE A 130 -9.62 -10.91 -8.00
N THR A 131 -9.78 -11.67 -9.10
CA THR A 131 -9.03 -12.92 -9.30
C THR A 131 -7.53 -12.66 -9.40
N SER A 132 -7.10 -11.61 -10.12
CA SER A 132 -5.67 -11.26 -10.22
C SER A 132 -5.07 -10.86 -8.87
N GLU A 133 -5.78 -10.08 -8.06
CA GLU A 133 -5.31 -9.72 -6.71
C GLU A 133 -5.28 -10.91 -5.77
N TYR A 134 -6.25 -11.82 -5.88
CA TYR A 134 -6.25 -13.06 -5.11
C TYR A 134 -5.07 -13.97 -5.48
N MET A 135 -4.77 -14.12 -6.77
CA MET A 135 -3.60 -14.89 -7.22
C MET A 135 -2.29 -14.28 -6.73
N LYS A 136 -2.14 -12.95 -6.79
CA LYS A 136 -0.97 -12.26 -6.22
C LYS A 136 -0.87 -12.47 -4.71
N PHE A 137 -1.98 -12.44 -3.99
CA PHE A 137 -2.02 -12.75 -2.56
C PHE A 137 -1.55 -14.18 -2.27
N LEU A 138 -2.02 -15.17 -3.04
CA LEU A 138 -1.57 -16.57 -2.88
C LEU A 138 -0.06 -16.70 -3.12
N VAL A 139 0.49 -16.03 -4.12
CA VAL A 139 1.94 -16.02 -4.39
C VAL A 139 2.71 -15.45 -3.20
N VAL A 140 2.24 -14.34 -2.62
CA VAL A 140 2.86 -13.73 -1.43
C VAL A 140 2.82 -14.70 -0.25
N VAL A 141 1.66 -15.27 0.07
CA VAL A 141 1.52 -16.24 1.18
C VAL A 141 2.44 -17.44 0.96
N LEU A 142 2.47 -17.97 -0.26
CA LEU A 142 3.29 -19.12 -0.60
C LEU A 142 4.79 -18.81 -0.47
N SER A 143 5.22 -17.61 -0.87
CA SER A 143 6.62 -17.18 -0.73
C SER A 143 7.07 -17.03 0.73
N HIS A 144 6.17 -16.74 1.65
CA HIS A 144 6.47 -16.69 3.08
C HIS A 144 6.52 -18.09 3.73
N VAL A 145 5.76 -19.06 3.19
CA VAL A 145 5.71 -20.44 3.71
C VAL A 145 6.81 -21.32 3.11
N LEU A 146 7.13 -21.10 1.85
CA LEU A 146 8.18 -21.83 1.13
C LEU A 146 9.40 -20.91 0.96
N PRO A 147 10.45 -21.04 1.81
CA PRO A 147 11.69 -20.32 1.57
C PRO A 147 12.30 -20.86 0.26
N PHE A 148 12.13 -20.14 -0.84
CA PHE A 148 12.88 -20.40 -2.05
C PHE A 148 14.35 -20.13 -1.74
N SER A 149 15.13 -21.20 -1.56
CA SER A 149 16.57 -21.12 -1.57
C SER A 149 17.00 -20.52 -2.91
N THR A 150 17.36 -19.25 -2.91
CA THR A 150 18.14 -18.67 -4.01
C THR A 150 19.49 -19.38 -3.99
N THR A 151 19.58 -20.48 -4.72
CA THR A 151 20.88 -21.10 -5.05
C THR A 151 21.62 -20.05 -5.87
N SER A 152 22.58 -19.39 -5.23
CA SER A 152 23.53 -18.51 -5.88
C SER A 152 24.25 -19.34 -6.95
N PHE A 153 23.92 -19.14 -8.20
CA PHE A 153 24.76 -19.60 -9.31
C PHE A 153 26.03 -18.74 -9.28
N ASN A 154 27.02 -19.19 -8.52
CA ASN A 154 28.39 -18.75 -8.68
C ASN A 154 28.85 -19.21 -10.07
N ILE A 155 28.85 -18.32 -11.03
CA ILE A 155 29.61 -18.49 -12.26
C ILE A 155 31.07 -18.24 -11.86
N GLU A 156 31.76 -19.35 -11.52
CA GLU A 156 33.23 -19.38 -11.47
C GLU A 156 33.71 -19.07 -12.89
N THR A 157 34.18 -17.84 -13.11
CA THR A 157 34.99 -17.53 -14.28
C THR A 157 36.32 -18.30 -14.16
N ALA A 158 36.36 -19.45 -14.80
CA ALA A 158 37.60 -20.18 -15.01
C ALA A 158 38.57 -19.27 -15.77
N GLY A 159 39.59 -18.81 -15.08
CA GLY A 159 40.69 -18.04 -15.66
C GLY A 159 41.41 -18.85 -16.70
N SER A 160 41.56 -18.25 -17.86
CA SER A 160 42.44 -18.68 -18.92
C SER A 160 43.89 -18.35 -18.56
N LYS A 161 44.72 -19.36 -18.75
CA LYS A 161 46.15 -19.18 -18.94
C LYS A 161 46.43 -18.47 -20.25
#